data_a0e48367d843071b680af85dc8a4c4e1
#
_entry.id   a0e48367d843071b680af85dc8a4c4e1
#
_cell.length_a   1.000
_cell.length_b   1.000
_cell.length_c   1.000
_cell.angle_alpha   90.00
_cell.angle_beta   90.00
_cell.angle_gamma   90.00
#
_symmetry.space_group_name_H-M   'P 1'
#
loop_
_entity.id
_entity.type
_entity.pdbx_description
1 polymer ?
#
loop_
_entity_poly.entity_id
_entity_poly.type
_entity_poly.pdbx_seq_one_letter_code
_entity_poly.pdbx_strand_id
1 'polypeptide(L)'
;MISGSWECGHSWVWRNMKIGYVRISTHEQSEILQRDALAFCDRIFFEVASGAKRDRIELERAIASLRSGDTFCVWRLDRMGRNLRHLLNCVEEIQATGANFQSVTEGFDTSTASGRLFFAIAAAFAEFERHLLIDRTRAGIFAARARGRTGGKKQTLSEKEVETAKILRSNGQTVPEICRFLGISKTTYYNRCFDSDRSKN
;
A
#
# COMPACT_ATOMS: atom_id res chain seq x y z
N MET A 1 -14.45 44.90 -51.51
CA MET A 1 -15.27 44.02 -50.68
C MET A 1 -14.71 42.60 -50.84
N ILE A 2 -13.97 42.14 -49.89
CA ILE A 2 -13.46 40.74 -49.82
C ILE A 2 -13.84 40.24 -48.44
N SER A 3 -14.94 39.48 -48.41
CA SER A 3 -15.38 38.77 -47.22
C SER A 3 -14.60 37.48 -47.04
N GLY A 4 -13.58 37.50 -46.20
CA GLY A 4 -12.87 36.30 -45.81
C GLY A 4 -13.59 35.66 -44.62
N SER A 5 -14.29 34.57 -44.85
CA SER A 5 -14.85 33.71 -43.82
C SER A 5 -13.75 32.93 -43.15
N TRP A 6 -13.46 33.23 -41.89
CA TRP A 6 -12.55 32.43 -41.04
C TRP A 6 -13.34 31.23 -40.51
N GLU A 7 -13.28 30.12 -41.18
CA GLU A 7 -13.70 28.85 -40.61
C GLU A 7 -12.67 28.35 -39.62
N CYS A 8 -12.91 28.64 -38.35
CA CYS A 8 -12.10 28.17 -37.23
C CYS A 8 -12.66 26.80 -36.78
N GLY A 9 -12.33 25.75 -37.51
CA GLY A 9 -12.77 24.37 -37.26
C GLY A 9 -11.60 23.44 -37.00
N HIS A 10 -10.65 23.82 -36.14
CA HIS A 10 -9.67 22.85 -35.62
C HIS A 10 -10.19 22.24 -34.36
N SER A 11 -11.02 21.19 -34.48
CA SER A 11 -11.20 20.25 -33.38
C SER A 11 -9.85 19.61 -33.13
N TRP A 12 -9.20 19.99 -32.03
CA TRP A 12 -8.01 19.31 -31.52
C TRP A 12 -8.42 17.88 -31.17
N VAL A 13 -8.27 16.95 -32.13
CA VAL A 13 -8.39 15.52 -31.86
C VAL A 13 -7.20 15.17 -31.00
N TRP A 14 -7.41 15.11 -29.69
CA TRP A 14 -6.39 14.64 -28.74
C TRP A 14 -6.08 13.19 -29.10
N ARG A 15 -4.89 12.98 -29.64
CA ARG A 15 -4.40 11.63 -29.91
C ARG A 15 -4.17 10.93 -28.56
N ASN A 16 -4.79 9.77 -28.37
CA ASN A 16 -4.53 8.93 -27.21
C ASN A 16 -3.06 8.59 -27.15
N MET A 17 -2.43 8.85 -26.01
CA MET A 17 -1.00 8.60 -25.81
C MET A 17 -0.79 7.23 -25.19
N LYS A 18 0.34 6.61 -25.57
CA LYS A 18 0.84 5.40 -24.89
C LYS A 18 1.97 5.79 -23.95
N ILE A 19 1.73 5.59 -22.65
CA ILE A 19 2.65 5.94 -21.58
C ILE A 19 3.27 4.66 -21.04
N GLY A 20 4.57 4.50 -21.24
CA GLY A 20 5.35 3.36 -20.76
C GLY A 20 5.89 3.58 -19.35
N TYR A 21 5.94 2.50 -18.56
CA TYR A 21 6.61 2.49 -17.26
C TYR A 21 7.65 1.37 -17.20
N VAL A 22 8.89 1.76 -16.90
CA VAL A 22 10.06 0.88 -16.75
C VAL A 22 10.51 0.90 -15.30
N ARG A 23 10.67 -0.28 -14.71
CA ARG A 23 11.24 -0.41 -13.35
C ARG A 23 12.48 -1.29 -13.40
N ILE A 24 13.60 -0.73 -12.95
CA ILE A 24 14.87 -1.43 -12.84
C ILE A 24 15.32 -1.52 -11.38
N SER A 25 15.97 -2.62 -11.02
CA SER A 25 16.76 -2.72 -9.79
C SER A 25 18.20 -2.38 -10.11
N THR A 26 18.97 -1.94 -9.12
CA THR A 26 20.38 -1.52 -9.27
C THR A 26 21.32 -2.60 -9.86
N HIS A 27 20.83 -3.82 -10.09
CA HIS A 27 21.60 -4.98 -10.59
C HIS A 27 20.99 -5.63 -11.85
N GLU A 28 20.00 -5.03 -12.53
CA GLU A 28 19.33 -5.71 -13.64
C GLU A 28 19.78 -5.27 -15.03
N GLN A 29 20.19 -6.26 -15.84
CA GLN A 29 20.41 -6.12 -17.30
C GLN A 29 19.07 -5.97 -18.08
N SER A 30 17.92 -5.96 -17.39
CA SER A 30 16.59 -5.96 -18.02
C SER A 30 16.12 -4.58 -18.49
N GLU A 31 16.89 -3.49 -18.28
CA GLU A 31 16.48 -2.14 -18.72
C GLU A 31 16.32 -2.07 -20.24
N ILE A 32 17.31 -2.58 -20.98
CA ILE A 32 17.31 -2.55 -22.45
C ILE A 32 16.09 -3.30 -22.99
N LEU A 33 15.82 -4.51 -22.47
CA LEU A 33 14.67 -5.31 -22.90
C LEU A 33 13.33 -4.61 -22.63
N GLN A 34 13.20 -3.94 -21.48
CA GLN A 34 11.99 -3.18 -21.16
C GLN A 34 11.82 -1.97 -22.07
N ARG A 35 12.90 -1.25 -22.36
CA ARG A 35 12.88 -0.09 -23.26
C ARG A 35 12.52 -0.50 -24.69
N ASP A 36 13.12 -1.58 -25.18
CA ASP A 36 12.84 -2.09 -26.53
C ASP A 36 11.39 -2.55 -26.65
N ALA A 37 10.88 -3.26 -25.64
CA ALA A 37 9.48 -3.71 -25.59
C ALA A 37 8.47 -2.56 -25.51
N LEU A 38 8.88 -1.39 -24.99
CA LEU A 38 8.04 -0.20 -24.83
C LEU A 38 8.42 0.94 -25.81
N ALA A 39 9.27 0.67 -26.82
CA ALA A 39 9.72 1.68 -27.79
C ALA A 39 8.57 2.32 -28.59
N PHE A 40 7.41 1.67 -28.65
CA PHE A 40 6.20 2.19 -29.29
C PHE A 40 5.42 3.22 -28.43
N CYS A 41 5.84 3.42 -27.15
CA CYS A 41 5.21 4.39 -26.26
C CYS A 41 5.67 5.82 -26.60
N ASP A 42 4.74 6.76 -26.51
CA ASP A 42 5.00 8.20 -26.78
C ASP A 42 5.87 8.82 -25.67
N ARG A 43 5.78 8.28 -24.44
CA ARG A 43 6.55 8.71 -23.27
C ARG A 43 6.84 7.52 -22.36
N ILE A 44 8.03 7.47 -21.76
CA ILE A 44 8.44 6.40 -20.84
C ILE A 44 8.90 7.03 -19.51
N PHE A 45 8.36 6.54 -18.41
CA PHE A 45 8.79 6.86 -17.04
C PHE A 45 9.72 5.78 -16.51
N PHE A 46 10.82 6.17 -15.88
CA PHE A 46 11.86 5.26 -15.40
C PHE A 46 11.94 5.30 -13.88
N GLU A 47 11.71 4.16 -13.23
CA GLU A 47 11.82 3.98 -11.79
C GLU A 47 13.07 3.15 -11.46
N VAL A 48 13.95 3.70 -10.65
CA VAL A 48 15.09 2.95 -10.09
C VAL A 48 14.73 2.48 -8.69
N ALA A 49 14.45 1.19 -8.55
CA ALA A 49 14.12 0.60 -7.26
C ALA A 49 15.39 0.41 -6.42
N SER A 50 15.71 1.33 -5.52
CA SER A 50 16.67 1.10 -4.44
C SER A 50 15.98 0.29 -3.34
N GLY A 51 16.60 -0.82 -2.87
CA GLY A 51 15.99 -1.83 -1.99
C GLY A 51 15.40 -1.34 -0.66
N ALA A 52 15.65 -0.09 -0.24
CA ALA A 52 15.14 0.50 1.00
C ALA A 52 13.95 1.46 0.80
N LYS A 53 13.81 2.11 -0.35
CA LYS A 53 12.73 3.08 -0.59
C LYS A 53 11.51 2.39 -1.19
N ARG A 54 10.39 2.45 -0.46
CA ARG A 54 9.07 1.95 -0.89
C ARG A 54 8.37 2.89 -1.87
N ASP A 55 8.83 4.12 -1.99
CA ASP A 55 8.17 5.16 -2.77
C ASP A 55 8.41 4.94 -4.27
N ARG A 56 7.34 4.97 -5.04
CA ARG A 56 7.34 4.82 -6.50
C ARG A 56 6.90 6.13 -7.14
N ILE A 57 7.72 7.14 -6.96
CA ILE A 57 7.44 8.50 -7.40
C ILE A 57 7.19 8.57 -8.90
N GLU A 58 7.94 7.81 -9.69
CA GLU A 58 7.77 7.81 -11.15
C GLU A 58 6.51 7.05 -11.59
N LEU A 59 6.10 6.00 -10.87
CA LEU A 59 4.81 5.35 -11.11
C LEU A 59 3.64 6.31 -10.83
N GLU A 60 3.66 6.99 -9.69
CA GLU A 60 2.65 7.99 -9.32
C GLU A 60 2.59 9.14 -10.33
N ARG A 61 3.75 9.64 -10.78
CA ARG A 61 3.83 10.67 -11.83
C ARG A 61 3.29 10.19 -13.18
N ALA A 62 3.60 8.94 -13.53
CA ALA A 62 3.10 8.34 -14.77
C ALA A 62 1.57 8.24 -14.74
N ILE A 63 0.99 7.73 -13.65
CA ILE A 63 -0.47 7.64 -13.48
C ILE A 63 -1.10 9.03 -13.47
N ALA A 64 -0.54 9.99 -12.74
CA ALA A 64 -1.04 11.37 -12.69
C ALA A 64 -0.97 12.11 -14.04
N SER A 65 -0.14 11.65 -14.98
CA SER A 65 -0.04 12.23 -16.32
C SER A 65 -1.08 11.70 -17.30
N LEU A 66 -1.80 10.63 -16.95
CA LEU A 66 -2.79 9.97 -17.81
C LEU A 66 -4.04 10.84 -18.01
N ARG A 67 -4.62 10.71 -19.21
CA ARG A 67 -5.89 11.32 -19.61
C ARG A 67 -6.83 10.23 -20.09
N SER A 68 -8.11 10.54 -20.13
CA SER A 68 -9.10 9.63 -20.70
C SER A 68 -8.75 9.23 -22.13
N GLY A 69 -8.75 7.93 -22.39
CA GLY A 69 -8.40 7.33 -23.67
C GLY A 69 -6.92 6.96 -23.82
N ASP A 70 -6.02 7.44 -22.96
CA ASP A 70 -4.60 7.03 -22.97
C ASP A 70 -4.45 5.55 -22.63
N THR A 71 -3.27 4.99 -22.90
CA THR A 71 -2.93 3.61 -22.53
C THR A 71 -1.64 3.59 -21.72
N PHE A 72 -1.72 3.07 -20.50
CA PHE A 72 -0.56 2.82 -19.66
C PHE A 72 0.04 1.45 -19.98
N CYS A 73 1.31 1.42 -20.38
CA CYS A 73 1.99 0.23 -20.87
C CYS A 73 3.11 -0.20 -19.94
N VAL A 74 3.19 -1.51 -19.64
CA VAL A 74 4.31 -2.13 -18.95
C VAL A 74 4.85 -3.30 -19.75
N TRP A 75 6.12 -3.60 -19.62
CA TRP A 75 6.70 -4.78 -20.24
C TRP A 75 6.10 -6.06 -19.67
N ARG A 76 6.01 -6.15 -18.32
CA ARG A 76 5.45 -7.30 -17.56
C ARG A 76 4.70 -6.82 -16.32
N LEU A 77 3.72 -7.61 -15.88
CA LEU A 77 2.91 -7.30 -14.70
C LEU A 77 3.73 -7.16 -13.41
N ASP A 78 4.81 -7.95 -13.26
CA ASP A 78 5.69 -7.91 -12.09
C ASP A 78 6.53 -6.61 -12.01
N ARG A 79 6.66 -5.86 -13.09
CA ARG A 79 7.30 -4.53 -13.09
C ARG A 79 6.41 -3.49 -12.42
N MET A 80 5.10 -3.61 -12.53
CA MET A 80 4.14 -2.70 -11.92
C MET A 80 3.72 -3.14 -10.51
N GLY A 81 3.27 -4.39 -10.32
CA GLY A 81 2.80 -4.91 -9.05
C GLY A 81 3.90 -5.57 -8.20
N ARG A 82 3.88 -5.35 -6.88
CA ARG A 82 4.70 -6.14 -5.92
C ARG A 82 4.00 -7.47 -5.55
N ASN A 83 2.70 -7.48 -5.63
CA ASN A 83 1.80 -8.60 -5.44
C ASN A 83 0.52 -8.33 -6.23
N LEU A 84 -0.34 -9.34 -6.33
CA LEU A 84 -1.59 -9.25 -7.10
C LEU A 84 -2.47 -8.08 -6.65
N ARG A 85 -2.67 -7.89 -5.36
CA ARG A 85 -3.49 -6.78 -4.82
C ARG A 85 -2.95 -5.40 -5.21
N HIS A 86 -1.64 -5.19 -5.08
CA HIS A 86 -1.03 -3.93 -5.47
C HIS A 86 -1.15 -3.69 -6.98
N LEU A 87 -1.02 -4.74 -7.80
CA LEU A 87 -1.25 -4.66 -9.24
C LEU A 87 -2.68 -4.23 -9.56
N LEU A 88 -3.67 -4.86 -8.92
CA LEU A 88 -5.08 -4.54 -9.12
C LEU A 88 -5.40 -3.09 -8.72
N ASN A 89 -4.93 -2.63 -7.57
CA ASN A 89 -5.11 -1.23 -7.14
C ASN A 89 -4.53 -0.25 -8.17
N CYS A 90 -3.32 -0.49 -8.69
CA CYS A 90 -2.75 0.37 -9.72
C CYS A 90 -3.57 0.36 -11.03
N VAL A 91 -4.11 -0.80 -11.42
CA VAL A 91 -4.99 -0.88 -12.61
C VAL A 91 -6.30 -0.12 -12.37
N GLU A 92 -6.88 -0.22 -11.19
CA GLU A 92 -8.08 0.55 -10.79
C GLU A 92 -7.79 2.06 -10.82
N GLU A 93 -6.65 2.51 -10.29
CA GLU A 93 -6.23 3.92 -10.35
C GLU A 93 -6.09 4.41 -11.80
N ILE A 94 -5.47 3.62 -12.68
CA ILE A 94 -5.36 3.94 -14.12
C ILE A 94 -6.75 4.04 -14.76
N GLN A 95 -7.63 3.07 -14.50
CA GLN A 95 -8.99 3.09 -15.06
C GLN A 95 -9.83 4.25 -14.53
N ALA A 96 -9.61 4.69 -13.30
CA ALA A 96 -10.27 5.87 -12.73
C ALA A 96 -9.94 7.17 -13.48
N THR A 97 -8.78 7.26 -14.15
CA THR A 97 -8.45 8.38 -15.05
C THR A 97 -9.16 8.29 -16.41
N GLY A 98 -9.84 7.19 -16.71
CA GLY A 98 -10.39 6.87 -18.02
C GLY A 98 -9.37 6.29 -19.00
N ALA A 99 -8.16 5.95 -18.56
CA ALA A 99 -7.12 5.33 -19.37
C ALA A 99 -7.23 3.79 -19.35
N ASN A 100 -6.58 3.14 -20.33
CA ASN A 100 -6.45 1.70 -20.42
C ASN A 100 -5.11 1.24 -19.87
N PHE A 101 -5.02 -0.04 -19.47
CA PHE A 101 -3.79 -0.68 -19.05
C PHE A 101 -3.41 -1.80 -20.01
N GLN A 102 -2.11 -1.88 -20.37
CA GLN A 102 -1.57 -2.92 -21.25
C GLN A 102 -0.29 -3.52 -20.68
N SER A 103 -0.19 -4.85 -20.62
CA SER A 103 1.05 -5.59 -20.39
C SER A 103 1.48 -6.29 -21.67
N VAL A 104 2.71 -5.99 -22.13
CA VAL A 104 3.19 -6.43 -23.45
C VAL A 104 3.46 -7.92 -23.47
N THR A 105 4.17 -8.45 -22.48
CA THR A 105 4.61 -9.86 -22.47
C THR A 105 3.46 -10.82 -22.26
N GLU A 106 2.55 -10.51 -21.32
CA GLU A 106 1.41 -11.37 -21.02
C GLU A 106 0.22 -11.13 -21.97
N GLY A 107 0.26 -10.08 -22.79
CA GLY A 107 -0.79 -9.76 -23.75
C GLY A 107 -2.10 -9.27 -23.11
N PHE A 108 -2.05 -8.77 -21.86
CA PHE A 108 -3.24 -8.22 -21.19
C PHE A 108 -3.48 -6.78 -21.61
N ASP A 109 -4.75 -6.50 -21.97
CA ASP A 109 -5.18 -5.18 -22.42
C ASP A 109 -6.61 -4.91 -21.94
N THR A 110 -6.76 -3.93 -21.03
CA THR A 110 -8.09 -3.57 -20.47
C THR A 110 -8.99 -2.85 -21.45
N SER A 111 -8.50 -2.45 -22.63
CA SER A 111 -9.34 -1.95 -23.71
C SER A 111 -10.25 -3.05 -24.29
N THR A 112 -9.81 -4.32 -24.18
CA THR A 112 -10.53 -5.49 -24.66
C THR A 112 -11.50 -6.06 -23.61
N ALA A 113 -12.57 -6.71 -24.06
CA ALA A 113 -13.52 -7.38 -23.17
C ALA A 113 -12.84 -8.53 -22.36
N SER A 114 -11.96 -9.29 -23.02
CA SER A 114 -11.22 -10.39 -22.38
C SER A 114 -10.23 -9.89 -21.32
N GLY A 115 -9.53 -8.80 -21.60
CA GLY A 115 -8.62 -8.19 -20.61
C GLY A 115 -9.37 -7.65 -19.40
N ARG A 116 -10.49 -6.96 -19.58
CA ARG A 116 -11.35 -6.53 -18.47
C ARG A 116 -11.87 -7.70 -17.64
N LEU A 117 -12.33 -8.78 -18.29
CA LEU A 117 -12.78 -9.99 -17.60
C LEU A 117 -11.66 -10.62 -16.78
N PHE A 118 -10.44 -10.71 -17.33
CA PHE A 118 -9.29 -11.22 -16.60
C PHE A 118 -9.04 -10.44 -15.30
N PHE A 119 -8.99 -9.11 -15.36
CA PHE A 119 -8.79 -8.29 -14.17
C PHE A 119 -9.93 -8.40 -13.16
N ALA A 120 -11.18 -8.53 -13.61
CA ALA A 120 -12.32 -8.76 -12.74
C ALA A 120 -12.21 -10.10 -11.98
N ILE A 121 -11.81 -11.17 -12.68
CA ILE A 121 -11.58 -12.50 -12.06
C ILE A 121 -10.41 -12.43 -11.07
N ALA A 122 -9.30 -11.79 -11.45
CA ALA A 122 -8.13 -11.64 -10.58
C ALA A 122 -8.46 -10.83 -9.31
N ALA A 123 -9.28 -9.79 -9.43
CA ALA A 123 -9.76 -9.00 -8.28
C ALA A 123 -10.64 -9.83 -7.34
N ALA A 124 -11.59 -10.60 -7.89
CA ALA A 124 -12.43 -11.50 -7.11
C ALA A 124 -11.60 -12.58 -6.38
N PHE A 125 -10.57 -13.11 -7.03
CA PHE A 125 -9.67 -14.09 -6.43
C PHE A 125 -8.82 -13.49 -5.30
N ALA A 126 -8.28 -12.28 -5.49
CA ALA A 126 -7.53 -11.58 -4.44
C ALA A 126 -8.38 -11.27 -3.20
N GLU A 127 -9.66 -10.92 -3.40
CA GLU A 127 -10.59 -10.69 -2.30
C GLU A 127 -10.98 -12.00 -1.59
N PHE A 128 -11.16 -13.09 -2.32
CA PHE A 128 -11.38 -14.41 -1.75
C PHE A 128 -10.18 -14.87 -0.88
N GLU A 129 -8.95 -14.72 -1.37
CA GLU A 129 -7.75 -15.03 -0.58
C GLU A 129 -7.69 -14.22 0.71
N ARG A 130 -8.07 -12.94 0.65
CA ARG A 130 -8.14 -12.08 1.84
C ARG A 130 -9.12 -12.61 2.87
N HIS A 131 -10.32 -12.98 2.45
CA HIS A 131 -11.32 -13.53 3.34
C HIS A 131 -10.83 -14.83 4.01
N LEU A 132 -10.22 -15.73 3.25
CA LEU A 132 -9.62 -16.95 3.79
C LEU A 132 -8.54 -16.66 4.86
N LEU A 133 -7.68 -15.66 4.64
CA LEU A 133 -6.67 -15.26 5.61
C LEU A 133 -7.28 -14.68 6.89
N ILE A 134 -8.34 -13.86 6.76
CA ILE A 134 -9.08 -13.30 7.90
C ILE A 134 -9.71 -14.44 8.71
N ASP A 135 -10.37 -15.39 8.07
CA ASP A 135 -11.05 -16.50 8.73
C ASP A 135 -10.05 -17.41 9.45
N ARG A 136 -8.92 -17.75 8.82
CA ARG A 136 -7.84 -18.50 9.47
C ARG A 136 -7.28 -17.75 10.69
N THR A 137 -7.09 -16.43 10.57
CA THR A 137 -6.59 -15.61 11.67
C THR A 137 -7.59 -15.57 12.82
N ARG A 138 -8.90 -15.40 12.54
CA ARG A 138 -9.97 -15.42 13.53
C ARG A 138 -10.04 -16.77 14.24
N ALA A 139 -10.01 -17.86 13.50
CA ALA A 139 -9.99 -19.22 14.04
C ALA A 139 -8.76 -19.45 14.93
N GLY A 140 -7.58 -18.99 14.51
CA GLY A 140 -6.35 -19.05 15.30
C GLY A 140 -6.44 -18.25 16.63
N ILE A 141 -6.98 -17.03 16.58
CA ILE A 141 -7.21 -16.20 17.77
C ILE A 141 -8.22 -16.88 18.72
N PHE A 142 -9.31 -17.41 18.19
CA PHE A 142 -10.31 -18.13 18.98
C PHE A 142 -9.70 -19.35 19.69
N ALA A 143 -8.96 -20.18 18.95
CA ALA A 143 -8.25 -21.33 19.50
C ALA A 143 -7.17 -20.95 20.53
N ALA A 144 -6.50 -19.83 20.36
CA ALA A 144 -5.54 -19.31 21.34
C ALA A 144 -6.22 -18.84 22.62
N ARG A 145 -7.34 -18.13 22.51
CA ARG A 145 -8.16 -17.69 23.65
C ARG A 145 -8.74 -18.87 24.44
N ALA A 146 -9.22 -19.90 23.75
CA ALA A 146 -9.72 -21.12 24.39
C ALA A 146 -8.64 -21.85 25.21
N ARG A 147 -7.36 -21.66 24.84
CA ARG A 147 -6.18 -22.18 25.58
C ARG A 147 -5.64 -21.20 26.63
N GLY A 148 -6.40 -20.14 26.99
CA GLY A 148 -6.01 -19.14 27.97
C GLY A 148 -4.96 -18.12 27.48
N ARG A 149 -4.62 -18.12 26.18
CA ARG A 149 -3.69 -17.15 25.62
C ARG A 149 -4.46 -15.91 25.17
N THR A 150 -4.48 -14.86 25.97
CA THR A 150 -4.99 -13.55 25.59
C THR A 150 -3.89 -12.81 24.83
N GLY A 151 -4.19 -12.43 23.57
CA GLY A 151 -3.28 -11.57 22.79
C GLY A 151 -3.22 -10.16 23.41
N GLY A 152 -2.15 -9.44 23.12
CA GLY A 152 -1.93 -8.08 23.59
C GLY A 152 -0.51 -7.88 24.09
N LYS A 153 -0.16 -6.64 24.40
CA LYS A 153 1.12 -6.31 25.03
C LYS A 153 1.14 -6.94 26.42
N LYS A 154 2.18 -7.75 26.70
CA LYS A 154 2.38 -8.32 28.04
C LYS A 154 2.31 -7.22 29.09
N GLN A 155 1.56 -7.43 30.17
CA GLN A 155 1.49 -6.44 31.23
C GLN A 155 2.89 -6.21 31.78
N THR A 156 3.32 -4.96 31.77
CA THR A 156 4.67 -4.57 32.20
C THR A 156 4.86 -4.69 33.73
N LEU A 157 3.74 -4.69 34.48
CA LEU A 157 3.70 -4.85 35.91
C LEU A 157 2.64 -5.88 36.28
N SER A 158 2.99 -6.84 37.11
CA SER A 158 2.04 -7.73 37.76
C SER A 158 1.29 -6.98 38.88
N GLU A 159 0.16 -7.53 39.35
CA GLU A 159 -0.62 -6.95 40.46
C GLU A 159 0.22 -6.79 41.73
N LYS A 160 1.12 -7.76 41.99
CA LYS A 160 2.07 -7.69 43.12
C LYS A 160 3.05 -6.53 43.03
N GLU A 161 3.56 -6.27 41.84
CA GLU A 161 4.45 -5.15 41.61
C GLU A 161 3.76 -3.79 41.67
N VAL A 162 2.49 -3.72 41.26
CA VAL A 162 1.65 -2.54 41.47
C VAL A 162 1.40 -2.27 42.96
N GLU A 163 1.11 -3.31 43.75
CA GLU A 163 0.94 -3.18 45.18
C GLU A 163 2.26 -2.77 45.86
N THR A 164 3.37 -3.36 45.47
CA THR A 164 4.71 -2.95 45.93
C THR A 164 4.99 -1.48 45.62
N ALA A 165 4.66 -1.01 44.39
CA ALA A 165 4.82 0.40 44.04
C ALA A 165 4.00 1.34 44.92
N LYS A 166 2.77 0.97 45.29
CA LYS A 166 1.89 1.72 46.22
C LYS A 166 2.48 1.79 47.62
N ILE A 167 2.96 0.66 48.16
CA ILE A 167 3.59 0.59 49.49
C ILE A 167 4.86 1.45 49.52
N LEU A 168 5.73 1.36 48.51
CA LEU A 168 6.93 2.19 48.41
C LEU A 168 6.57 3.69 48.38
N ARG A 169 5.51 4.04 47.69
CA ARG A 169 5.02 5.42 47.64
C ARG A 169 4.50 5.92 48.99
N SER A 170 3.73 5.10 49.72
CA SER A 170 3.24 5.45 51.07
C SER A 170 4.40 5.59 52.08
N ASN A 171 5.49 4.88 51.87
CA ASN A 171 6.73 4.98 52.68
C ASN A 171 7.60 6.19 52.31
N GLY A 172 7.07 7.12 51.49
CA GLY A 172 7.76 8.40 51.16
C GLY A 172 8.75 8.34 49.97
N GLN A 173 8.89 7.19 49.32
CA GLN A 173 9.79 7.11 48.14
C GLN A 173 9.26 7.92 46.96
N THR A 174 10.17 8.50 46.22
CA THR A 174 9.85 9.30 45.03
C THR A 174 9.53 8.43 43.80
N VAL A 175 8.70 8.92 42.89
CA VAL A 175 8.35 8.18 41.66
C VAL A 175 9.60 7.76 40.86
N PRO A 176 10.65 8.59 40.69
CA PRO A 176 11.88 8.16 40.03
C PRO A 176 12.59 6.98 40.70
N GLU A 177 12.58 6.92 42.03
CA GLU A 177 13.19 5.82 42.77
C GLU A 177 12.41 4.52 42.60
N ILE A 178 11.08 4.58 42.70
CA ILE A 178 10.18 3.45 42.45
C ILE A 178 10.32 2.93 41.01
N CYS A 179 10.37 3.82 40.04
CA CYS A 179 10.56 3.46 38.64
C CYS A 179 11.92 2.76 38.40
N ARG A 180 12.97 3.23 39.07
CA ARG A 180 14.30 2.60 38.98
C ARG A 180 14.30 1.22 39.65
N PHE A 181 13.66 1.09 40.80
CA PHE A 181 13.56 -0.18 41.52
C PHE A 181 12.79 -1.26 40.75
N LEU A 182 11.68 -0.88 40.11
CA LEU A 182 10.84 -1.81 39.33
C LEU A 182 11.23 -1.93 37.86
N GLY A 183 12.26 -1.19 37.39
CA GLY A 183 12.72 -1.22 35.99
C GLY A 183 11.69 -0.70 34.98
N ILE A 184 10.85 0.28 35.35
CA ILE A 184 9.76 0.80 34.53
C ILE A 184 9.90 2.28 34.22
N SER A 185 9.20 2.74 33.16
CA SER A 185 9.12 4.16 32.83
C SER A 185 8.13 4.90 33.76
N LYS A 186 8.31 6.23 33.92
CA LYS A 186 7.35 7.08 34.63
C LYS A 186 5.93 6.97 34.04
N THR A 187 5.82 6.91 32.72
CA THR A 187 4.53 6.73 32.04
C THR A 187 3.86 5.41 32.43
N THR A 188 4.63 4.32 32.50
CA THR A 188 4.11 3.01 32.96
C THR A 188 3.64 3.06 34.41
N TYR A 189 4.40 3.73 35.29
CA TYR A 189 4.01 3.92 36.69
C TYR A 189 2.68 4.65 36.81
N TYR A 190 2.54 5.81 36.17
CA TYR A 190 1.29 6.59 36.25
C TYR A 190 0.11 5.84 35.65
N ASN A 191 0.24 5.21 34.50
CA ASN A 191 -0.85 4.47 33.84
C ASN A 191 -1.28 3.23 34.62
N ARG A 192 -0.44 2.63 35.43
CA ARG A 192 -0.76 1.37 36.14
C ARG A 192 -1.02 1.53 37.62
N CYS A 193 -0.44 2.51 38.29
CA CYS A 193 -0.57 2.73 39.72
C CYS A 193 -1.56 3.84 40.09
N PHE A 194 -1.82 4.80 39.14
CA PHE A 194 -2.76 5.91 39.38
C PHE A 194 -4.14 5.73 38.75
N ASP A 195 -4.26 5.02 37.60
CA ASP A 195 -5.55 4.81 36.93
C ASP A 195 -6.46 3.76 37.64
N SER A 196 -5.94 3.01 38.61
CA SER A 196 -6.77 2.08 39.39
C SER A 196 -7.78 2.78 40.34
N ASP A 197 -7.62 4.08 40.57
CA ASP A 197 -8.57 4.85 41.39
C ASP A 197 -9.69 5.54 40.58
N ARG A 198 -9.56 5.62 39.23
CA ARG A 198 -10.61 6.18 38.37
C ARG A 198 -11.71 5.21 37.94
N SER A 199 -11.52 3.92 38.13
CA SER A 199 -12.51 2.90 37.76
C SER A 199 -13.43 2.45 38.90
N LYS A 200 -13.42 3.16 40.06
CA LYS A 200 -14.28 2.85 41.23
C LYS A 200 -15.23 4.00 41.58
N ASN A 201 -15.47 4.96 40.68
CA ASN A 201 -16.55 5.95 40.83
C ASN A 201 -17.47 5.92 39.61
#